data_93506bcef93b6a8c6f1adfa4c47b4442
#
_entry.id   93506bcef93b6a8c6f1adfa4c47b4442
#
_cell.length_a   1.000
_cell.length_b   1.000
_cell.length_c   1.000
_cell.angle_alpha   90.00
_cell.angle_beta   90.00
_cell.angle_gamma   90.00
#
_symmetry.space_group_name_H-M   'P 1'
#
loop_
_entity.id
_entity.type
_entity.pdbx_description
1 polymer ?
#
loop_
_entity_poly.entity_id
_entity_poly.type
_entity_poly.pdbx_seq_one_letter_code
_entity_poly.pdbx_strand_id
1 'polypeptide(L)'
;MMLAESVDAQASESAAIAQYNSLLASRLATFESVNKGVTAKVVDTSVPFNTAINNPTTYGSPNATCFSSDGKSCLWFNDYHPGIAINKLVAGTVASAWKGTFF
;
A
#
# COMPACT_ATOMS: atom_id res chain seq x y z
N MET A 1 -0.10 12.21 -0.31
CA MET A 1 -1.50 12.19 0.11
C MET A 1 -1.71 13.12 1.28
N MET A 2 -1.08 12.83 2.40
CA MET A 2 -1.23 13.61 3.63
C MET A 2 -0.46 14.95 3.62
N LEU A 3 0.39 15.17 2.63
CA LEU A 3 1.29 16.34 2.58
C LEU A 3 0.55 17.71 2.53
N ALA A 4 -0.67 17.74 2.01
CA ALA A 4 -1.48 18.95 1.93
C ALA A 4 -2.31 19.23 3.19
N GLU A 5 -2.30 18.34 4.17
CA GLU A 5 -3.10 18.43 5.38
C GLU A 5 -2.31 19.05 6.54
N SER A 6 -3.00 19.54 7.55
CA SER A 6 -2.37 20.01 8.77
C SER A 6 -1.70 18.86 9.53
N VAL A 7 -0.72 19.18 10.38
CA VAL A 7 -0.01 18.18 11.19
C VAL A 7 -0.97 17.40 12.09
N ASP A 8 -1.97 18.07 12.67
CA ASP A 8 -2.96 17.41 13.53
C ASP A 8 -3.87 16.47 12.73
N ALA A 9 -4.27 16.87 11.51
CA ALA A 9 -5.05 16.03 10.61
C ALA A 9 -4.24 14.80 10.18
N GLN A 10 -2.97 14.98 9.84
CA GLN A 10 -2.07 13.87 9.50
C GLN A 10 -1.90 12.88 10.65
N ALA A 11 -1.76 13.37 11.88
CA ALA A 11 -1.65 12.52 13.07
C ALA A 11 -2.94 11.72 13.32
N SER A 12 -4.09 12.37 13.19
CA SER A 12 -5.40 11.72 13.35
C SER A 12 -5.63 10.65 12.27
N GLU A 13 -5.29 10.95 11.04
CA GLU A 13 -5.40 10.00 9.92
C GLU A 13 -4.46 8.79 10.12
N SER A 14 -3.21 9.03 10.51
CA SER A 14 -2.27 7.95 10.81
C SER A 14 -2.76 7.03 11.91
N ALA A 15 -3.34 7.59 12.98
CA ALA A 15 -3.92 6.81 14.07
C ALA A 15 -5.12 5.98 13.61
N ALA A 16 -5.99 6.56 12.79
CA ALA A 16 -7.15 5.85 12.22
C ALA A 16 -6.73 4.70 11.31
N ILE A 17 -5.73 4.91 10.46
CA ILE A 17 -5.18 3.87 9.58
C ILE A 17 -4.57 2.73 10.41
N ALA A 18 -3.78 3.05 11.43
CA ALA A 18 -3.17 2.05 12.31
C ALA A 18 -4.24 1.22 13.03
N GLN A 19 -5.28 1.84 13.54
CA GLN A 19 -6.41 1.16 14.16
C GLN A 19 -7.15 0.26 13.17
N TYR A 20 -7.44 0.75 11.98
CA TYR A 20 -8.09 -0.02 10.92
C TYR A 20 -7.27 -1.27 10.58
N ASN A 21 -5.97 -1.13 10.36
CA ASN A 21 -5.10 -2.24 10.00
C ASN A 21 -5.00 -3.28 11.13
N SER A 22 -4.93 -2.83 12.37
CA SER A 22 -4.93 -3.72 13.55
C SER A 22 -6.23 -4.51 13.66
N LEU A 23 -7.37 -3.85 13.48
CA LEU A 23 -8.69 -4.48 13.49
C LEU A 23 -8.86 -5.46 12.34
N LEU A 24 -8.35 -5.12 11.15
CA LEU A 24 -8.42 -6.00 9.97
C LEU A 24 -7.70 -7.33 10.24
N ALA A 25 -6.49 -7.28 10.78
CA ALA A 25 -5.72 -8.48 11.12
C ALA A 25 -6.44 -9.33 12.18
N SER A 26 -6.95 -8.70 13.23
CA SER A 26 -7.69 -9.36 14.31
C SER A 26 -8.98 -10.02 13.81
N ARG A 27 -9.74 -9.31 12.97
CA ARG A 27 -11.01 -9.82 12.41
C ARG A 27 -10.77 -10.91 11.38
N LEU A 28 -9.67 -10.86 10.63
CA LEU A 28 -9.29 -11.94 9.73
C LEU A 28 -9.04 -13.24 10.50
N ALA A 29 -8.28 -13.17 11.60
CA ALA A 29 -8.02 -14.33 12.44
C ALA A 29 -9.33 -14.93 12.98
N THR A 30 -10.26 -14.10 13.44
CA THR A 30 -11.59 -14.54 13.89
C THR A 30 -12.38 -15.18 12.76
N PHE A 31 -12.39 -14.56 11.57
CA PHE A 31 -13.07 -15.09 10.39
C PHE A 31 -12.57 -16.47 10.01
N GLU A 32 -11.26 -16.68 9.97
CA GLU A 32 -10.66 -17.98 9.66
C GLU A 32 -10.98 -19.02 10.71
N SER A 33 -11.08 -18.62 11.98
CA SER A 33 -11.37 -19.54 13.08
C SER A 33 -12.77 -20.14 13.01
N VAL A 34 -13.75 -19.39 12.48
CA VAL A 34 -15.17 -19.82 12.39
C VAL A 34 -15.56 -20.30 10.98
N ASN A 35 -14.73 -20.08 9.97
CA ASN A 35 -14.98 -20.49 8.60
C ASN A 35 -13.90 -21.48 8.14
N LYS A 36 -14.02 -22.71 8.59
CA LYS A 36 -13.06 -23.77 8.27
C LYS A 36 -13.01 -24.02 6.76
N GLY A 37 -11.80 -24.22 6.24
CA GLY A 37 -11.56 -24.42 4.81
C GLY A 37 -11.37 -23.15 4.01
N VAL A 38 -11.53 -21.96 4.62
CA VAL A 38 -11.19 -20.67 4.01
C VAL A 38 -9.74 -20.30 4.34
N THR A 39 -8.99 -19.90 3.32
CA THR A 39 -7.65 -19.34 3.48
C THR A 39 -7.68 -17.88 3.07
N ALA A 40 -7.23 -17.00 3.95
CA ALA A 40 -7.20 -15.55 3.71
C ALA A 40 -5.91 -14.95 4.24
N LYS A 41 -5.51 -13.81 3.69
CA LYS A 41 -4.29 -13.10 4.12
C LYS A 41 -4.51 -11.60 4.11
N VAL A 42 -3.92 -10.91 5.06
CA VAL A 42 -3.71 -9.46 4.98
C VAL A 42 -2.35 -9.25 4.32
N VAL A 43 -2.31 -8.44 3.27
CA VAL A 43 -1.07 -8.07 2.58
C VAL A 43 -0.69 -6.65 3.01
N ASP A 44 0.50 -6.50 3.57
CA ASP A 44 1.02 -5.18 3.98
C ASP A 44 1.51 -4.40 2.76
N THR A 45 0.69 -3.49 2.27
CA THR A 45 1.03 -2.65 1.12
C THR A 45 1.96 -1.48 1.47
N SER A 46 2.22 -1.22 2.75
CA SER A 46 3.20 -0.19 3.13
C SER A 46 4.61 -0.55 2.65
N VAL A 47 4.94 -1.83 2.57
CA VAL A 47 6.25 -2.32 2.11
C VAL A 47 6.54 -1.90 0.66
N PRO A 48 5.70 -2.22 -0.34
CA PRO A 48 5.95 -1.79 -1.72
C PRO A 48 5.89 -0.26 -1.90
N PHE A 49 4.99 0.43 -1.19
CA PHE A 49 4.96 1.89 -1.23
C PHE A 49 6.27 2.50 -0.70
N ASN A 50 6.74 2.07 0.45
CA ASN A 50 7.98 2.57 1.04
C ASN A 50 9.21 2.21 0.19
N THR A 51 9.21 1.08 -0.47
CA THR A 51 10.27 0.70 -1.41
C THR A 51 10.42 1.74 -2.53
N ALA A 52 9.32 2.16 -3.13
CA ALA A 52 9.33 3.18 -4.18
C ALA A 52 9.65 4.58 -3.62
N ILE A 53 9.01 4.97 -2.52
CA ILE A 53 9.17 6.29 -1.90
C ILE A 53 10.62 6.53 -1.45
N ASN A 54 11.27 5.51 -0.92
CA ASN A 54 12.66 5.60 -0.47
C ASN A 54 13.68 5.53 -1.61
N ASN A 55 13.26 5.12 -2.81
CA ASN A 55 14.14 4.97 -3.97
C ASN A 55 13.47 5.49 -5.25
N PRO A 56 12.98 6.74 -5.29
CA PRO A 56 12.13 7.21 -6.39
C PRO A 56 12.81 7.16 -7.75
N THR A 57 14.09 7.48 -7.83
CA THR A 57 14.84 7.46 -9.09
C THR A 57 14.98 6.06 -9.68
N THR A 58 15.07 5.04 -8.84
CA THR A 58 15.10 3.63 -9.26
C THR A 58 13.79 3.26 -10.00
N TYR A 59 12.70 3.91 -9.64
CA TYR A 59 11.38 3.66 -10.20
C TYR A 59 10.92 4.72 -11.20
N GLY A 60 11.87 5.48 -11.75
CA GLY A 60 11.63 6.41 -12.86
C GLY A 60 11.06 7.77 -12.45
N SER A 61 11.12 8.12 -11.17
CA SER A 61 10.61 9.39 -10.65
C SER A 61 11.74 10.27 -10.13
N PRO A 62 11.73 11.59 -10.41
CA PRO A 62 12.77 12.49 -9.90
C PRO A 62 12.76 12.65 -8.37
N ASN A 63 11.60 12.45 -7.73
CA ASN A 63 11.43 12.54 -6.28
C ASN A 63 10.22 11.71 -5.83
N ALA A 64 9.99 11.66 -4.52
CA ALA A 64 8.94 10.83 -3.92
C ALA A 64 7.53 11.47 -3.94
N THR A 65 7.40 12.73 -4.31
CA THR A 65 6.15 13.49 -4.13
C THR A 65 5.53 14.00 -5.41
N CYS A 66 6.26 14.05 -6.52
CA CYS A 66 5.72 14.53 -7.79
C CYS A 66 4.62 13.60 -8.33
N PHE A 67 3.71 14.17 -9.11
CA PHE A 67 2.71 13.39 -9.83
C PHE A 67 2.67 13.77 -11.31
N SER A 68 2.28 12.83 -12.15
CA SER A 68 2.14 13.01 -13.58
C SER A 68 1.02 12.15 -14.13
N SER A 69 0.17 12.72 -14.95
CA SER A 69 -0.97 12.02 -15.55
C SER A 69 -0.59 10.93 -16.56
N ASP A 70 0.69 10.81 -16.92
CA ASP A 70 1.18 9.68 -17.71
C ASP A 70 1.35 8.40 -16.88
N GLY A 71 1.30 8.50 -15.54
CA GLY A 71 1.45 7.39 -14.60
C GLY A 71 2.87 6.81 -14.52
N LYS A 72 3.87 7.42 -15.19
CA LYS A 72 5.23 6.87 -15.34
C LYS A 72 6.33 7.83 -14.92
N SER A 73 6.19 9.13 -15.22
CA SER A 73 7.25 10.12 -15.01
C SER A 73 7.42 10.52 -13.53
N CYS A 74 6.45 10.16 -12.69
CA CYS A 74 6.46 10.34 -11.25
C CYS A 74 5.94 9.07 -10.59
N LEU A 75 6.16 8.93 -9.27
CA LEU A 75 5.60 7.80 -8.52
C LEU A 75 4.07 7.86 -8.46
N TRP A 76 3.49 9.06 -8.54
CA TRP A 76 2.06 9.31 -8.41
C TRP A 76 1.43 9.70 -9.74
N PHE A 77 0.21 9.25 -9.96
CA PHE A 77 -0.62 9.65 -11.09
C PHE A 77 -1.25 11.04 -10.86
N ASN A 78 -1.73 11.24 -9.64
CA ASN A 78 -2.24 12.51 -9.13
C ASN A 78 -1.94 12.59 -7.63
N ASP A 79 -2.57 13.51 -6.92
CA ASP A 79 -2.37 13.71 -5.48
C ASP A 79 -2.92 12.58 -4.60
N TYR A 80 -3.70 11.64 -5.15
CA TYR A 80 -4.31 10.54 -4.41
C TYR A 80 -3.94 9.14 -4.91
N HIS A 81 -3.50 8.99 -6.16
CA HIS A 81 -3.35 7.68 -6.78
C HIS A 81 -1.90 7.38 -7.14
N PRO A 82 -1.41 6.17 -6.81
CA PRO A 82 -0.08 5.75 -7.22
C PRO A 82 -0.02 5.54 -8.74
N GLY A 83 1.17 5.74 -9.29
CA GLY A 83 1.49 5.45 -10.69
C GLY A 83 1.77 3.97 -10.92
N ILE A 84 2.16 3.66 -12.15
CA ILE A 84 2.35 2.27 -12.62
C ILE A 84 3.44 1.54 -11.82
N ALA A 85 4.53 2.21 -11.46
CA ALA A 85 5.64 1.57 -10.74
C ALA A 85 5.21 1.04 -9.37
N ILE A 86 4.51 1.86 -8.58
CA ILE A 86 3.99 1.43 -7.26
C ILE A 86 2.96 0.31 -7.42
N ASN A 87 2.02 0.45 -8.35
CA ASN A 87 1.01 -0.57 -8.60
C ASN A 87 1.64 -1.93 -8.98
N LYS A 88 2.71 -1.90 -9.76
CA LYS A 88 3.45 -3.12 -10.11
C LYS A 88 4.12 -3.76 -8.89
N LEU A 89 4.69 -2.97 -7.99
CA LEU A 89 5.27 -3.46 -6.75
C LEU A 89 4.20 -4.05 -5.82
N VAL A 90 3.03 -3.43 -5.72
CA VAL A 90 1.89 -3.94 -4.94
C VAL A 90 1.44 -5.29 -5.50
N ALA A 91 1.27 -5.40 -6.82
CA ALA A 91 0.90 -6.66 -7.47
C ALA A 91 1.93 -7.76 -7.19
N GLY A 92 3.22 -7.44 -7.25
CA GLY A 92 4.30 -8.38 -6.90
C GLY A 92 4.24 -8.83 -5.44
N THR A 93 3.91 -7.93 -4.52
CA THR A 93 3.75 -8.25 -3.10
C THR A 93 2.58 -9.21 -2.88
N VAL A 94 1.45 -8.98 -3.54
CA VAL A 94 0.28 -9.88 -3.48
C VAL A 94 0.65 -11.26 -4.06
N ALA A 95 1.28 -11.29 -5.22
CA ALA A 95 1.70 -12.55 -5.85
C ALA A 95 2.64 -13.34 -4.94
N SER A 96 3.60 -12.67 -4.29
CA SER A 96 4.52 -13.31 -3.35
C SER A 96 3.81 -13.87 -2.12
N ALA A 97 2.80 -13.17 -1.60
CA ALA A 97 2.02 -13.64 -0.47
C ALA A 97 1.26 -14.95 -0.76
N TRP A 98 0.87 -15.17 -2.01
CA TRP A 98 0.11 -16.33 -2.46
C TRP A 98 0.94 -17.35 -3.24
N LYS A 99 2.25 -17.16 -3.30
CA LYS A 99 3.15 -18.09 -4.00
C LYS A 99 3.04 -19.49 -3.42
N GLY A 100 2.88 -20.48 -4.30
CA GLY A 100 2.70 -21.88 -3.90
C GLY A 100 1.26 -22.25 -3.55
N THR A 101 0.33 -21.28 -3.52
CA THR A 101 -1.11 -21.50 -3.31
C THR A 101 -1.90 -21.28 -4.60
N PHE A 102 -1.73 -20.10 -5.23
CA PHE A 102 -2.43 -19.73 -6.47
C PHE A 102 -1.48 -19.36 -7.61
N PHE A 103 -0.23 -19.06 -7.29
CA PHE A 103 0.77 -18.62 -8.26
C PHE A 103 1.99 -19.53 -8.26
#